data_3345894172933777f5db0390fb21cec0
#
_entry.id   3345894172933777f5db0390fb21cec0
#
_cell.length_a   1.000
_cell.length_b   1.000
_cell.length_c   1.000
_cell.angle_alpha   90.00
_cell.angle_beta   90.00
_cell.angle_gamma   90.00
#
_symmetry.space_group_name_H-M   'P 1'
#
loop_
_entity.id
_entity.type
_entity.pdbx_description
1 polymer ?
#
loop_
_entity_poly.entity_id
_entity_poly.type
_entity_poly.pdbx_seq_one_letter_code
_entity_poly.pdbx_strand_id
1 'polypeptide(L)'
;MIPQKTLEELLKRVEKPGRYIGHEKNCVYKNIEDVKVRFGFAFPDTYEIGMSYMGMQILYNVLNEQKDIYCERIFAPNADMEELMRVEGVPLFTIETKTPAGELDVIGFTLQDELSYTNILNILELAGIPLLRPERGEDEPLVVSGGPCAYNPEPLADIIDLFMVGDGEETIVEVSKLYIEAKETGMSKEEYLRKACAIEGVYVPAFYDFVYNEDGTIKEINKLYDGAPDRV
;
A
#
# COMPACT_ATOMS: atom_id res chain seq x y z
N MET A 1 6.92 -16.04 -4.22
CA MET A 1 5.58 -16.61 -4.58
C MET A 1 5.22 -17.75 -3.65
N ILE A 2 3.96 -17.79 -3.22
CA ILE A 2 3.45 -18.92 -2.41
C ILE A 2 3.53 -20.22 -3.23
N PRO A 3 4.08 -21.32 -2.69
CA PRO A 3 4.15 -22.59 -3.41
C PRO A 3 2.76 -23.08 -3.80
N GLN A 4 2.61 -23.52 -5.05
CA GLN A 4 1.30 -23.96 -5.59
C GLN A 4 0.63 -25.01 -4.70
N LYS A 5 1.39 -25.99 -4.21
CA LYS A 5 0.85 -27.03 -3.31
C LYS A 5 0.27 -26.45 -2.02
N THR A 6 0.95 -25.47 -1.42
CA THR A 6 0.48 -24.78 -0.22
C THR A 6 -0.84 -24.05 -0.51
N LEU A 7 -0.88 -23.28 -1.62
CA LEU A 7 -2.10 -22.59 -2.02
C LEU A 7 -3.26 -23.55 -2.25
N GLU A 8 -3.05 -24.66 -2.96
CA GLU A 8 -4.07 -25.69 -3.20
C GLU A 8 -4.62 -26.28 -1.90
N GLU A 9 -3.77 -26.49 -0.88
CA GLU A 9 -4.20 -26.99 0.43
C GLU A 9 -5.06 -25.97 1.18
N LEU A 10 -4.70 -24.67 1.13
CA LEU A 10 -5.51 -23.59 1.71
C LEU A 10 -6.87 -23.49 1.00
N LEU A 11 -6.88 -23.49 -0.34
CA LEU A 11 -8.09 -23.34 -1.14
C LEU A 11 -9.13 -24.45 -0.91
N LYS A 12 -8.71 -25.66 -0.53
CA LYS A 12 -9.63 -26.76 -0.19
C LYS A 12 -10.37 -26.53 1.13
N ARG A 13 -9.88 -25.64 1.99
CA ARG A 13 -10.35 -25.45 3.36
C ARG A 13 -11.14 -24.15 3.56
N VAL A 14 -11.19 -23.27 2.54
CA VAL A 14 -11.93 -22.01 2.59
C VAL A 14 -13.30 -22.13 1.94
N GLU A 15 -14.25 -21.31 2.38
CA GLU A 15 -15.63 -21.31 1.89
C GLU A 15 -15.72 -20.93 0.40
N LYS A 16 -14.93 -19.92 -0.02
CA LYS A 16 -14.95 -19.38 -1.39
C LYS A 16 -13.53 -19.28 -1.99
N PRO A 17 -13.00 -20.38 -2.54
CA PRO A 17 -11.66 -20.40 -3.14
C PRO A 17 -11.45 -19.36 -4.24
N GLY A 18 -12.53 -19.00 -4.98
CA GLY A 18 -12.51 -18.05 -6.07
C GLY A 18 -11.96 -16.67 -5.71
N ARG A 19 -12.03 -16.27 -4.43
CA ARG A 19 -11.46 -15.00 -3.94
C ARG A 19 -9.95 -14.91 -4.06
N TYR A 20 -9.27 -16.06 -4.13
CA TYR A 20 -7.82 -16.17 -4.01
C TYR A 20 -7.15 -16.75 -5.25
N ILE A 21 -7.91 -17.10 -6.29
CA ILE A 21 -7.40 -17.76 -7.50
C ILE A 21 -6.77 -16.76 -8.46
N GLY A 22 -7.36 -15.57 -8.62
CA GLY A 22 -7.02 -14.62 -9.68
C GLY A 22 -7.59 -15.04 -11.04
N HIS A 23 -6.97 -14.55 -12.12
CA HIS A 23 -7.39 -14.79 -13.50
C HIS A 23 -8.75 -14.15 -13.88
N GLU A 24 -9.11 -13.06 -13.18
CA GLU A 24 -10.29 -12.28 -13.56
C GLU A 24 -10.10 -11.67 -14.94
N LYS A 25 -11.22 -11.39 -15.60
CA LYS A 25 -11.21 -10.64 -16.86
C LYS A 25 -10.51 -9.30 -16.66
N ASN A 26 -9.60 -8.94 -17.54
CA ASN A 26 -8.76 -7.74 -17.48
C ASN A 26 -7.65 -7.76 -16.42
N CYS A 27 -7.33 -8.91 -15.84
CA CYS A 27 -6.08 -9.08 -15.10
C CYS A 27 -4.88 -8.82 -15.99
N VAL A 28 -3.91 -8.08 -15.47
CA VAL A 28 -2.64 -7.84 -16.14
C VAL A 28 -1.58 -8.76 -15.54
N TYR A 29 -0.82 -9.42 -16.40
CA TYR A 29 0.34 -10.21 -16.02
C TYR A 29 1.57 -9.68 -16.76
N LYS A 30 2.60 -9.32 -16.01
CA LYS A 30 3.90 -8.90 -16.54
C LYS A 30 4.99 -9.87 -16.09
N ASN A 31 6.06 -9.97 -16.88
CA ASN A 31 7.25 -10.66 -16.41
C ASN A 31 7.93 -9.76 -15.35
N ILE A 32 8.12 -10.29 -14.15
CA ILE A 32 8.71 -9.56 -13.01
C ILE A 32 10.17 -9.13 -13.25
N GLU A 33 10.88 -9.81 -14.16
CA GLU A 33 12.24 -9.44 -14.53
C GLU A 33 12.31 -8.21 -15.47
N ASP A 34 11.19 -7.85 -16.10
CA ASP A 34 11.10 -6.75 -17.05
C ASP A 34 10.61 -5.45 -16.41
N VAL A 35 10.24 -5.47 -15.13
CA VAL A 35 9.73 -4.31 -14.40
C VAL A 35 10.72 -3.85 -13.32
N LYS A 36 10.68 -2.57 -13.01
CA LYS A 36 11.57 -1.96 -12.01
C LYS A 36 10.92 -1.84 -10.64
N VAL A 37 9.59 -1.68 -10.61
CA VAL A 37 8.79 -1.56 -9.39
C VAL A 37 7.62 -2.52 -9.42
N ARG A 38 7.46 -3.25 -8.33
CA ARG A 38 6.30 -4.08 -8.03
C ARG A 38 5.45 -3.37 -7.00
N PHE A 39 4.25 -3.00 -7.39
CA PHE A 39 3.30 -2.25 -6.58
C PHE A 39 2.15 -3.16 -6.12
N GLY A 40 1.98 -3.34 -4.83
CA GLY A 40 0.80 -4.00 -4.25
C GLY A 40 -0.30 -2.99 -3.99
N PHE A 41 -1.35 -3.00 -4.81
CA PHE A 41 -2.50 -2.14 -4.56
C PHE A 41 -3.48 -2.85 -3.63
N ALA A 42 -3.50 -2.42 -2.36
CA ALA A 42 -4.26 -3.03 -1.29
C ALA A 42 -5.59 -2.30 -1.06
N PHE A 43 -6.68 -3.06 -1.14
CA PHE A 43 -7.99 -2.61 -0.70
C PHE A 43 -8.25 -3.17 0.71
N PRO A 44 -8.45 -2.32 1.74
CA PRO A 44 -8.55 -2.78 3.12
C PRO A 44 -9.94 -3.32 3.46
N ASP A 45 -10.48 -4.16 2.60
CA ASP A 45 -11.72 -4.91 2.76
C ASP A 45 -11.66 -6.19 1.92
N THR A 46 -12.71 -6.99 1.97
CA THR A 46 -12.81 -8.27 1.29
C THR A 46 -12.77 -8.15 -0.24
N TYR A 47 -12.42 -9.26 -0.90
CA TYR A 47 -12.33 -9.35 -2.35
C TYR A 47 -13.57 -8.82 -3.08
N GLU A 48 -14.79 -9.18 -2.64
CA GLU A 48 -16.04 -8.77 -3.32
C GLU A 48 -16.24 -7.25 -3.27
N ILE A 49 -15.90 -6.62 -2.16
CA ILE A 49 -16.03 -5.17 -1.99
C ILE A 49 -14.97 -4.47 -2.85
N GLY A 50 -13.70 -4.86 -2.70
CA GLY A 50 -12.61 -4.24 -3.45
C GLY A 50 -12.74 -4.41 -4.96
N MET A 51 -13.13 -5.59 -5.46
CA MET A 51 -13.34 -5.82 -6.88
C MET A 51 -14.52 -5.05 -7.48
N SER A 52 -15.50 -4.67 -6.66
CA SER A 52 -16.61 -3.83 -7.08
C SER A 52 -16.27 -2.33 -7.11
N TYR A 53 -15.14 -1.93 -6.51
CA TYR A 53 -14.75 -0.53 -6.40
C TYR A 53 -14.03 -0.03 -7.67
N MET A 54 -14.66 0.90 -8.38
CA MET A 54 -14.17 1.38 -9.68
C MET A 54 -12.83 2.13 -9.57
N GLY A 55 -12.62 2.92 -8.52
CA GLY A 55 -11.37 3.67 -8.31
C GLY A 55 -10.16 2.74 -8.24
N MET A 56 -10.28 1.57 -7.59
CA MET A 56 -9.23 0.57 -7.59
C MET A 56 -8.91 0.06 -9.01
N GLN A 57 -9.95 -0.20 -9.81
CA GLN A 57 -9.75 -0.69 -11.19
C GLN A 57 -9.07 0.36 -12.08
N ILE A 58 -9.42 1.64 -11.90
CA ILE A 58 -8.80 2.75 -12.63
C ILE A 58 -7.31 2.83 -12.29
N LEU A 59 -6.95 2.93 -11.01
CA LEU A 59 -5.56 3.08 -10.59
C LEU A 59 -4.72 1.83 -10.89
N TYR A 60 -5.31 0.64 -10.76
CA TYR A 60 -4.68 -0.61 -11.20
C TYR A 60 -4.30 -0.58 -12.69
N ASN A 61 -5.21 -0.09 -13.54
CA ASN A 61 -4.93 0.04 -14.96
C ASN A 61 -3.89 1.14 -15.25
N VAL A 62 -4.02 2.31 -14.63
CA VAL A 62 -3.08 3.44 -14.77
C VAL A 62 -1.64 3.02 -14.45
N LEU A 63 -1.44 2.29 -13.34
CA LEU A 63 -0.13 1.76 -12.98
C LEU A 63 0.35 0.70 -13.97
N ASN A 64 -0.53 -0.20 -14.40
CA ASN A 64 -0.17 -1.27 -15.33
C ASN A 64 0.04 -0.81 -16.78
N GLU A 65 -0.44 0.37 -17.18
CA GLU A 65 -0.07 1.02 -18.45
C GLU A 65 1.40 1.47 -18.46
N GLN A 66 2.01 1.70 -17.28
CA GLN A 66 3.42 2.02 -17.19
C GLN A 66 4.27 0.77 -17.44
N LYS A 67 5.21 0.85 -18.39
CA LYS A 67 6.05 -0.31 -18.78
C LYS A 67 6.86 -0.87 -17.61
N ASP A 68 7.43 0.02 -16.79
CA ASP A 68 8.40 -0.32 -15.74
C ASP A 68 7.73 -0.62 -14.37
N ILE A 69 6.38 -0.58 -14.29
CA ILE A 69 5.62 -0.82 -13.07
C ILE A 69 4.73 -2.04 -13.26
N TYR A 70 4.71 -2.94 -12.30
CA TYR A 70 3.74 -4.02 -12.23
C TYR A 70 2.89 -3.85 -10.97
N CYS A 71 1.63 -3.52 -11.16
CA CYS A 71 0.64 -3.41 -10.09
C CYS A 71 -0.11 -4.73 -9.95
N GLU A 72 -0.14 -5.24 -8.72
CA GLU A 72 -0.86 -6.45 -8.32
C GLU A 72 -1.85 -6.11 -7.19
N ARG A 73 -2.98 -6.80 -7.11
CA ARG A 73 -4.02 -6.50 -6.14
C ARG A 73 -3.88 -7.31 -4.87
N ILE A 74 -4.22 -6.68 -3.75
CA ILE A 74 -4.25 -7.28 -2.42
C ILE A 74 -5.59 -6.96 -1.77
N PHE A 75 -6.21 -7.92 -1.09
CA PHE A 75 -7.45 -7.73 -0.33
C PHE A 75 -7.28 -8.27 1.08
N ALA A 76 -8.06 -7.72 2.02
CA ALA A 76 -8.17 -8.32 3.34
C ALA A 76 -8.76 -9.74 3.19
N PRO A 77 -8.11 -10.77 3.75
CA PRO A 77 -8.64 -12.12 3.68
C PRO A 77 -9.92 -12.24 4.50
N ASN A 78 -10.79 -13.15 4.10
CA ASN A 78 -11.91 -13.53 4.97
C ASN A 78 -11.40 -14.34 6.17
N ALA A 79 -12.18 -14.37 7.24
CA ALA A 79 -11.77 -14.97 8.52
C ALA A 79 -11.27 -16.41 8.40
N ASP A 80 -11.87 -17.21 7.52
CA ASP A 80 -11.46 -18.60 7.26
C ASP A 80 -10.06 -18.69 6.64
N MET A 81 -9.74 -17.84 5.68
CA MET A 81 -8.41 -17.78 5.05
C MET A 81 -7.40 -17.14 6.01
N GLU A 82 -7.79 -16.11 6.74
CA GLU A 82 -6.91 -15.44 7.71
C GLU A 82 -6.46 -16.43 8.80
N GLU A 83 -7.39 -17.19 9.37
CA GLU A 83 -7.08 -18.23 10.35
C GLU A 83 -6.07 -19.24 9.79
N LEU A 84 -6.28 -19.70 8.55
CA LEU A 84 -5.37 -20.62 7.89
C LEU A 84 -3.99 -20.01 7.66
N MET A 85 -3.91 -18.77 7.20
CA MET A 85 -2.64 -18.06 7.02
C MET A 85 -1.85 -17.98 8.33
N ARG A 86 -2.52 -17.66 9.44
CA ARG A 86 -1.89 -17.59 10.76
C ARG A 86 -1.42 -18.95 11.27
N VAL A 87 -2.24 -19.98 11.13
CA VAL A 87 -1.93 -21.35 11.60
C VAL A 87 -0.81 -22.01 10.79
N GLU A 88 -0.85 -21.85 9.47
CA GLU A 88 0.11 -22.48 8.55
C GLU A 88 1.37 -21.61 8.33
N GLY A 89 1.41 -20.39 8.88
CA GLY A 89 2.52 -19.44 8.69
C GLY A 89 2.66 -18.96 7.24
N VAL A 90 1.55 -18.84 6.51
CA VAL A 90 1.54 -18.37 5.12
C VAL A 90 1.27 -16.87 5.12
N PRO A 91 2.19 -16.03 4.58
CA PRO A 91 1.99 -14.59 4.53
C PRO A 91 0.90 -14.20 3.54
N LEU A 92 0.31 -13.01 3.73
CA LEU A 92 -0.62 -12.42 2.77
C LEU A 92 0.06 -12.23 1.42
N PHE A 93 -0.67 -12.49 0.35
CA PHE A 93 -0.13 -12.53 -1.02
C PHE A 93 -1.03 -11.80 -2.03
N THR A 94 -0.43 -11.42 -3.16
CA THR A 94 -1.11 -10.79 -4.28
C THR A 94 -2.04 -11.75 -5.02
N ILE A 95 -3.11 -11.21 -5.63
CA ILE A 95 -4.08 -12.04 -6.37
C ILE A 95 -3.52 -12.53 -7.71
N GLU A 96 -2.63 -11.79 -8.35
CA GLU A 96 -2.08 -12.14 -9.65
C GLU A 96 -1.02 -13.25 -9.55
N THR A 97 0.13 -12.95 -8.97
CA THR A 97 1.28 -13.87 -8.97
C THR A 97 1.42 -14.70 -7.71
N LYS A 98 0.59 -14.46 -6.67
CA LYS A 98 0.73 -15.10 -5.34
C LYS A 98 2.07 -14.77 -4.67
N THR A 99 2.61 -13.59 -4.96
CA THR A 99 3.80 -13.10 -4.28
C THR A 99 3.43 -12.65 -2.86
N PRO A 100 4.18 -13.02 -1.81
CA PRO A 100 4.03 -12.43 -0.49
C PRO A 100 4.06 -10.90 -0.56
N ALA A 101 3.10 -10.24 0.07
CA ALA A 101 2.97 -8.79 -0.03
C ALA A 101 4.21 -8.06 0.54
N GLY A 102 4.88 -8.63 1.54
CA GLY A 102 6.13 -8.09 2.09
C GLY A 102 7.33 -8.17 1.14
N GLU A 103 7.23 -8.89 0.01
CA GLU A 103 8.29 -8.97 -1.01
C GLU A 103 8.12 -7.92 -2.13
N LEU A 104 7.12 -7.06 -2.05
CA LEU A 104 6.87 -6.00 -3.02
C LEU A 104 7.67 -4.73 -2.67
N ASP A 105 7.83 -3.83 -3.63
CA ASP A 105 8.53 -2.56 -3.43
C ASP A 105 7.65 -1.52 -2.72
N VAL A 106 6.38 -1.49 -3.06
CA VAL A 106 5.41 -0.52 -2.55
C VAL A 106 4.09 -1.22 -2.22
N ILE A 107 3.50 -0.88 -1.08
CA ILE A 107 2.12 -1.24 -0.74
C ILE A 107 1.29 0.04 -0.68
N GLY A 108 0.32 0.17 -1.58
CA GLY A 108 -0.57 1.33 -1.63
C GLY A 108 -1.98 0.98 -1.15
N PHE A 109 -2.49 1.72 -0.18
CA PHE A 109 -3.85 1.58 0.34
C PHE A 109 -4.78 2.65 -0.23
N THR A 110 -6.02 2.27 -0.53
CA THR A 110 -7.08 3.23 -0.77
C THR A 110 -7.97 3.38 0.46
N LEU A 111 -8.03 4.59 1.03
CA LEU A 111 -8.77 4.93 2.24
C LEU A 111 -10.17 5.41 1.88
N GLN A 112 -11.15 4.50 1.88
CA GLN A 112 -12.52 4.82 1.52
C GLN A 112 -13.39 5.17 2.74
N ASP A 113 -13.09 4.54 3.88
CA ASP A 113 -13.85 4.66 5.13
C ASP A 113 -12.91 4.39 6.32
N GLU A 114 -13.04 5.17 7.38
CA GLU A 114 -12.22 5.05 8.59
C GLU A 114 -12.44 3.72 9.34
N LEU A 115 -13.59 3.07 9.17
CA LEU A 115 -13.85 1.74 9.76
C LEU A 115 -12.92 0.67 9.21
N SER A 116 -12.31 0.90 8.04
CA SER A 116 -11.34 -0.01 7.43
C SER A 116 -9.91 0.11 7.96
N TYR A 117 -9.61 1.09 8.83
CA TYR A 117 -8.23 1.34 9.29
C TYR A 117 -7.63 0.15 10.03
N THR A 118 -8.42 -0.58 10.82
CA THR A 118 -7.95 -1.79 11.48
C THR A 118 -7.59 -2.90 10.50
N ASN A 119 -8.23 -2.95 9.33
CA ASN A 119 -7.90 -3.91 8.28
C ASN A 119 -6.55 -3.59 7.62
N ILE A 120 -6.14 -2.30 7.57
CA ILE A 120 -4.80 -1.92 7.11
C ILE A 120 -3.74 -2.53 8.02
N LEU A 121 -3.93 -2.42 9.35
CA LEU A 121 -3.02 -3.03 10.33
C LEU A 121 -2.96 -4.55 10.15
N ASN A 122 -4.11 -5.19 9.98
CA ASN A 122 -4.19 -6.63 9.77
C ASN A 122 -3.51 -7.09 8.46
N ILE A 123 -3.67 -6.33 7.38
CA ILE A 123 -2.98 -6.59 6.09
C ILE A 123 -1.47 -6.50 6.27
N LEU A 124 -0.95 -5.45 6.91
CA LEU A 124 0.48 -5.27 7.16
C LEU A 124 1.03 -6.40 8.05
N GLU A 125 0.32 -6.75 9.13
CA GLU A 125 0.72 -7.84 10.02
C GLU A 125 0.78 -9.19 9.28
N LEU A 126 -0.27 -9.54 8.52
CA LEU A 126 -0.31 -10.76 7.74
C LEU A 126 0.73 -10.79 6.60
N ALA A 127 1.12 -9.62 6.09
CA ALA A 127 2.19 -9.49 5.12
C ALA A 127 3.59 -9.60 5.74
N GLY A 128 3.69 -9.59 7.07
CA GLY A 128 4.97 -9.56 7.79
C GLY A 128 5.70 -8.21 7.72
N ILE A 129 4.95 -7.12 7.44
CA ILE A 129 5.49 -5.75 7.36
C ILE A 129 5.35 -5.09 8.73
N PRO A 130 6.41 -4.49 9.29
CA PRO A 130 6.32 -3.76 10.56
C PRO A 130 5.25 -2.66 10.51
N LEU A 131 4.41 -2.60 11.54
CA LEU A 131 3.26 -1.68 11.55
C LEU A 131 3.70 -0.23 11.61
N LEU A 132 4.61 0.08 12.53
CA LEU A 132 5.05 1.45 12.71
C LEU A 132 6.10 1.83 11.67
N ARG A 133 5.91 2.97 11.05
CA ARG A 133 6.83 3.54 10.05
C ARG A 133 8.30 3.56 10.51
N PRO A 134 8.65 3.97 11.77
CA PRO A 134 10.04 3.99 12.20
C PRO A 134 10.69 2.60 12.36
N GLU A 135 9.90 1.54 12.37
CA GLU A 135 10.38 0.16 12.46
C GLU A 135 10.70 -0.45 11.09
N ARG A 136 10.28 0.22 10.00
CA ARG A 136 10.55 -0.22 8.63
C ARG A 136 11.89 0.35 8.14
N GLY A 137 12.82 -0.55 7.79
CA GLY A 137 14.10 -0.21 7.19
C GLY A 137 14.03 -0.02 5.66
N GLU A 138 15.18 -0.03 5.03
CA GLU A 138 15.31 0.15 3.57
C GLU A 138 14.81 -1.05 2.76
N ASP A 139 14.82 -2.25 3.35
CA ASP A 139 14.45 -3.50 2.69
C ASP A 139 12.94 -3.78 2.74
N GLU A 140 12.19 -3.13 3.65
CA GLU A 140 10.74 -3.28 3.73
C GLU A 140 10.01 -2.39 2.72
N PRO A 141 8.81 -2.82 2.25
CA PRO A 141 8.01 -2.03 1.32
C PRO A 141 7.74 -0.61 1.81
N LEU A 142 7.74 0.34 0.87
CA LEU A 142 7.17 1.66 1.12
C LEU A 142 5.66 1.53 1.27
N VAL A 143 5.09 2.05 2.35
CA VAL A 143 3.64 2.02 2.60
C VAL A 143 3.03 3.36 2.30
N VAL A 144 2.21 3.43 1.26
CA VAL A 144 1.59 4.67 0.77
C VAL A 144 0.07 4.59 0.84
N SER A 145 -0.59 5.72 0.83
CA SER A 145 -2.05 5.75 0.87
C SER A 145 -2.64 6.93 0.12
N GLY A 146 -3.90 6.80 -0.28
CA GLY A 146 -4.70 7.83 -0.92
C GLY A 146 -6.19 7.54 -0.75
N GLY A 147 -7.04 8.33 -1.39
CA GLY A 147 -8.48 8.19 -1.33
C GLY A 147 -9.18 9.22 -0.41
N PRO A 148 -10.52 9.19 -0.28
CA PRO A 148 -11.27 10.24 0.41
C PRO A 148 -10.83 10.52 1.84
N CYS A 149 -10.47 9.49 2.62
CA CYS A 149 -10.06 9.68 4.00
C CYS A 149 -8.61 10.17 4.14
N ALA A 150 -7.83 10.25 3.05
CA ALA A 150 -6.49 10.85 3.08
C ALA A 150 -6.50 12.36 3.37
N TYR A 151 -7.67 13.03 3.31
CA TYR A 151 -7.83 14.41 3.77
C TYR A 151 -7.69 14.56 5.30
N ASN A 152 -7.76 13.46 6.05
CA ASN A 152 -7.44 13.41 7.48
C ASN A 152 -6.40 12.30 7.71
N PRO A 153 -5.12 12.54 7.39
CA PRO A 153 -4.08 11.50 7.39
C PRO A 153 -3.58 11.15 8.81
N GLU A 154 -3.73 12.05 9.77
CA GLU A 154 -3.09 11.95 11.10
C GLU A 154 -3.42 10.67 11.89
N PRO A 155 -4.63 10.08 11.84
CA PRO A 155 -4.89 8.81 12.51
C PRO A 155 -3.99 7.65 12.07
N LEU A 156 -3.40 7.74 10.86
CA LEU A 156 -2.49 6.74 10.30
C LEU A 156 -1.06 7.26 10.09
N ALA A 157 -0.73 8.43 10.63
CA ALA A 157 0.56 9.09 10.42
C ALA A 157 1.77 8.27 10.90
N ASP A 158 1.60 7.47 11.95
CA ASP A 158 2.67 6.58 12.47
C ASP A 158 2.85 5.31 11.61
N ILE A 159 1.91 5.03 10.70
CA ILE A 159 1.84 3.78 9.93
C ILE A 159 2.19 4.00 8.47
N ILE A 160 1.68 5.06 7.84
CA ILE A 160 1.84 5.35 6.41
C ILE A 160 3.07 6.25 6.18
N ASP A 161 3.90 5.92 5.20
CA ASP A 161 5.11 6.69 4.87
C ASP A 161 4.77 7.99 4.13
N LEU A 162 3.79 7.94 3.20
CA LEU A 162 3.26 9.13 2.53
C LEU A 162 1.79 8.95 2.14
N PHE A 163 1.07 10.06 2.09
CA PHE A 163 -0.30 10.14 1.59
C PHE A 163 -0.36 10.95 0.30
N MET A 164 -1.22 10.51 -0.61
CA MET A 164 -1.61 11.24 -1.81
C MET A 164 -3.01 11.83 -1.58
N VAL A 165 -3.08 13.16 -1.50
CA VAL A 165 -4.29 13.93 -1.23
C VAL A 165 -4.79 14.56 -2.53
N GLY A 166 -6.02 14.26 -2.93
CA GLY A 166 -6.60 14.70 -4.20
C GLY A 166 -6.75 13.55 -5.22
N ASP A 167 -6.74 13.91 -6.49
CA ASP A 167 -6.88 12.94 -7.59
C ASP A 167 -5.60 12.10 -7.73
N GLY A 168 -5.79 10.78 -7.68
CA GLY A 168 -4.66 9.84 -7.55
C GLY A 168 -4.01 9.43 -8.87
N GLU A 169 -4.66 9.63 -10.02
CA GLU A 169 -4.27 9.03 -11.30
C GLU A 169 -2.89 9.50 -11.79
N GLU A 170 -2.57 10.78 -11.61
CA GLU A 170 -1.28 11.34 -11.99
C GLU A 170 -0.27 11.17 -10.86
N THR A 171 -0.65 11.51 -9.63
CA THR A 171 0.22 11.49 -8.45
C THR A 171 0.79 10.11 -8.16
N ILE A 172 -0.01 9.03 -8.28
CA ILE A 172 0.47 7.66 -8.04
C ILE A 172 1.54 7.24 -9.05
N VAL A 173 1.44 7.72 -10.30
CA VAL A 173 2.44 7.46 -11.33
C VAL A 173 3.72 8.26 -11.07
N GLU A 174 3.62 9.53 -10.66
CA GLU A 174 4.78 10.37 -10.32
C GLU A 174 5.56 9.81 -9.14
N VAL A 175 4.87 9.46 -8.06
CA VAL A 175 5.44 8.82 -6.87
C VAL A 175 6.14 7.51 -7.23
N SER A 176 5.51 6.68 -8.07
CA SER A 176 6.09 5.41 -8.50
C SER A 176 7.31 5.59 -9.42
N LYS A 177 7.30 6.58 -10.31
CA LYS A 177 8.46 6.91 -11.17
C LYS A 177 9.63 7.46 -10.35
N LEU A 178 9.35 8.30 -9.35
CA LEU A 178 10.38 8.76 -8.42
C LEU A 178 10.98 7.58 -7.63
N TYR A 179 10.16 6.58 -7.28
CA TYR A 179 10.66 5.38 -6.61
C TYR A 179 11.56 4.54 -7.52
N ILE A 180 11.27 4.47 -8.83
CA ILE A 180 12.17 3.86 -9.82
C ILE A 180 13.53 4.59 -9.82
N GLU A 181 13.51 5.94 -9.88
CA GLU A 181 14.75 6.76 -9.81
C GLU A 181 15.52 6.46 -8.53
N ALA A 182 14.83 6.37 -7.39
CA ALA A 182 15.45 6.08 -6.11
C ALA A 182 16.18 4.72 -6.12
N LYS A 183 15.54 3.68 -6.63
CA LYS A 183 16.18 2.35 -6.78
C LYS A 183 17.39 2.39 -7.71
N GLU A 184 17.31 3.08 -8.84
CA GLU A 184 18.39 3.17 -9.83
C GLU A 184 19.60 3.96 -9.33
N THR A 185 19.37 4.96 -8.48
CA THR A 185 20.42 5.83 -7.95
C THR A 185 20.96 5.42 -6.58
N GLY A 186 20.33 4.43 -5.93
CA GLY A 186 20.65 4.04 -4.56
C GLY A 186 20.26 5.09 -3.52
N MET A 187 19.20 5.85 -3.80
CA MET A 187 18.64 6.86 -2.90
C MET A 187 18.04 6.17 -1.67
N SER A 188 18.31 6.71 -0.47
CA SER A 188 17.67 6.22 0.75
C SER A 188 16.17 6.52 0.78
N LYS A 189 15.41 5.79 1.59
CA LYS A 189 13.97 6.04 1.81
C LYS A 189 13.72 7.49 2.27
N GLU A 190 14.57 8.02 3.15
CA GLU A 190 14.45 9.41 3.60
C GLU A 190 14.64 10.42 2.47
N GLU A 191 15.67 10.23 1.62
CA GLU A 191 15.91 11.10 0.45
C GLU A 191 14.77 11.01 -0.55
N TYR A 192 14.23 9.81 -0.77
CA TYR A 192 13.03 9.61 -1.58
C TYR A 192 11.84 10.42 -1.02
N LEU A 193 11.53 10.30 0.26
CA LEU A 193 10.43 11.02 0.90
C LEU A 193 10.62 12.54 0.84
N ARG A 194 11.85 13.03 0.98
CA ARG A 194 12.18 14.47 0.81
C ARG A 194 11.91 14.97 -0.61
N LYS A 195 12.14 14.15 -1.63
CA LYS A 195 11.78 14.49 -3.00
C LYS A 195 10.28 14.33 -3.26
N ALA A 196 9.67 13.28 -2.74
CA ALA A 196 8.26 12.99 -2.92
C ALA A 196 7.35 14.09 -2.34
N CYS A 197 7.71 14.70 -1.20
CA CYS A 197 6.92 15.78 -0.61
C CYS A 197 6.88 17.07 -1.44
N ALA A 198 7.70 17.19 -2.49
CA ALA A 198 7.64 18.29 -3.46
C ALA A 198 6.61 18.05 -4.58
N ILE A 199 6.08 16.84 -4.72
CA ILE A 199 4.98 16.51 -5.64
C ILE A 199 3.68 17.07 -5.06
N GLU A 200 2.90 17.79 -5.87
CA GLU A 200 1.63 18.37 -5.45
C GLU A 200 0.68 17.27 -4.95
N GLY A 201 0.04 17.50 -3.80
CA GLY A 201 -0.85 16.53 -3.15
C GLY A 201 -0.14 15.45 -2.33
N VAL A 202 1.18 15.45 -2.22
CA VAL A 202 1.90 14.47 -1.40
C VAL A 202 2.18 15.01 0.00
N TYR A 203 1.62 14.33 1.00
CA TYR A 203 1.86 14.58 2.42
C TYR A 203 2.75 13.48 3.02
N VAL A 204 3.86 13.89 3.64
CA VAL A 204 4.79 13.00 4.34
C VAL A 204 4.73 13.28 5.85
N PRO A 205 4.05 12.44 6.64
CA PRO A 205 3.84 12.70 8.08
C PRO A 205 5.14 12.89 8.87
N ALA A 206 6.19 12.20 8.49
CA ALA A 206 7.51 12.29 9.14
C ALA A 206 8.10 13.69 9.19
N PHE A 207 7.62 14.61 8.35
CA PHE A 207 8.16 15.96 8.22
C PHE A 207 7.41 17.01 9.02
N TYR A 208 6.42 16.59 9.84
CA TYR A 208 5.61 17.48 10.66
C TYR A 208 5.49 16.96 12.09
N ASP A 209 5.44 17.90 13.05
CA ASP A 209 5.18 17.64 14.45
C ASP A 209 3.97 18.46 14.90
N PHE A 210 2.97 17.77 15.43
CA PHE A 210 1.72 18.37 15.89
C PHE A 210 1.75 18.58 17.38
N VAL A 211 1.76 19.84 17.82
CA VAL A 211 1.67 20.23 19.24
C VAL A 211 0.20 20.46 19.59
N TYR A 212 -0.26 19.83 20.65
CA TYR A 212 -1.64 19.93 21.09
C TYR A 212 -1.78 20.78 22.35
N ASN A 213 -2.94 21.45 22.50
CA ASN A 213 -3.38 22.07 23.74
C ASN A 213 -3.88 21.01 24.72
N GLU A 214 -4.09 21.41 25.99
CA GLU A 214 -4.63 20.52 27.03
C GLU A 214 -6.02 19.94 26.70
N ASP A 215 -6.80 20.65 25.89
CA ASP A 215 -8.12 20.22 25.43
C ASP A 215 -8.11 19.31 24.17
N GLY A 216 -6.91 18.96 23.66
CA GLY A 216 -6.73 18.13 22.49
C GLY A 216 -6.83 18.85 21.14
N THR A 217 -7.04 20.16 21.12
CA THR A 217 -6.98 20.94 19.88
C THR A 217 -5.55 21.17 19.42
N ILE A 218 -5.32 21.27 18.10
CA ILE A 218 -4.00 21.58 17.54
C ILE A 218 -3.61 23.00 17.95
N LYS A 219 -2.45 23.13 18.61
CA LYS A 219 -1.87 24.42 19.00
C LYS A 219 -0.92 24.93 17.90
N GLU A 220 -0.10 24.06 17.36
CA GLU A 220 0.96 24.41 16.40
C GLU A 220 1.31 23.19 15.55
N ILE A 221 1.70 23.43 14.31
CA ILE A 221 2.27 22.42 13.42
C ILE A 221 3.68 22.88 13.06
N ASN A 222 4.66 22.11 13.51
CA ASN A 222 6.08 22.40 13.27
C ASN A 222 6.58 21.56 12.09
N LYS A 223 7.31 22.19 11.17
CA LYS A 223 8.02 21.43 10.15
C LYS A 223 9.33 20.90 10.73
N LEU A 224 9.54 19.59 10.60
CA LEU A 224 10.79 18.91 10.93
C LEU A 224 11.77 18.87 9.76
N TYR A 225 11.30 19.21 8.56
CA TYR A 225 12.08 19.36 7.34
C TYR A 225 11.70 20.68 6.65
N ASP A 226 12.68 21.56 6.43
CA ASP A 226 12.47 22.90 5.86
C ASP A 226 11.88 22.87 4.44
N GLY A 227 12.15 21.79 3.68
CA GLY A 227 11.61 21.60 2.32
C GLY A 227 10.17 21.08 2.29
N ALA A 228 9.58 20.73 3.44
CA ALA A 228 8.19 20.28 3.48
C ALA A 228 7.23 21.44 3.12
N PRO A 229 6.16 21.21 2.33
CA PRO A 229 5.23 22.26 1.94
C PRO A 229 4.40 22.77 3.15
N ASP A 230 3.97 24.03 3.10
CA ASP A 230 3.06 24.62 4.10
C ASP A 230 1.61 24.15 3.90
N ARG A 231 1.31 23.64 2.71
CA ARG A 231 0.00 23.09 2.30
C ARG A 231 0.23 21.97 1.31
N VAL A 232 -0.54 20.95 1.45
CA VAL A 232 -0.67 19.81 0.53
C VAL A 232 -1.99 19.89 -0.19
#